data_337e2360b287680e2f993bf8759e1800
#
_entry.id   337e2360b287680e2f993bf8759e1800
#
_cell.length_a   1.000
_cell.length_b   1.000
_cell.length_c   1.000
_cell.angle_alpha   90.00
_cell.angle_beta   90.00
_cell.angle_gamma   90.00
#
_symmetry.space_group_name_H-M   'P 1'
#
loop_
_entity.id
_entity.type
_entity.pdbx_description
1 polymer ?
#
loop_
_entity_poly.entity_id
_entity_poly.type
_entity_poly.pdbx_seq_one_letter_code
_entity_poly.pdbx_strand_id
1 'polypeptide(L)'
;MTTETIAKVRPIVTGQRDRIFTDLKEITSFNSVQGVPELVEEHAHAAAWVKAAFESVGLTVTTYQEDTPAPLFIASKPAKGDAPTVLLYCHYDVVLAGDPSKWDSDPFTLTERNGRWYARGAADCKGNVVMHLAALRAVNELGGTDLGIKVLIEGSEEQGGAELSELIKARPELFAADIILIADTGNAAVGEPTLTTSLRGGAQITVQVDTLQNPVHSGSFGGAAPDATAALIRLIDSFRDEHGRVQIDGVDVDQKWSGAQYDPETFRKDAGVLDGVEIMGTSA
;
A
#
# COMPACT_ATOMS: atom_id res chain seq x y z
N MET A 1 -16.37 15.10 -14.53
CA MET A 1 -17.31 14.00 -14.87
C MET A 1 -18.72 14.58 -14.74
N THR A 2 -19.52 14.50 -15.78
CA THR A 2 -20.89 15.04 -15.73
C THR A 2 -21.78 14.13 -14.91
N THR A 3 -22.84 14.69 -14.29
CA THR A 3 -23.88 13.92 -13.57
C THR A 3 -24.46 12.80 -14.44
N GLU A 4 -24.55 13.03 -15.74
CA GLU A 4 -25.01 12.04 -16.73
C GLU A 4 -24.06 10.84 -16.85
N THR A 5 -22.74 11.06 -16.84
CA THR A 5 -21.74 9.97 -16.89
C THR A 5 -21.84 9.09 -15.64
N ILE A 6 -21.96 9.69 -14.46
CA ILE A 6 -22.11 8.95 -13.19
C ILE A 6 -23.38 8.10 -13.21
N ALA A 7 -24.49 8.65 -13.72
CA ALA A 7 -25.78 7.94 -13.83
C ALA A 7 -25.68 6.69 -14.74
N LYS A 8 -24.84 6.72 -15.76
CA LYS A 8 -24.60 5.56 -16.65
C LYS A 8 -23.65 4.51 -16.03
N VAL A 9 -22.61 4.95 -15.33
CA VAL A 9 -21.59 4.05 -14.76
C VAL A 9 -22.08 3.30 -13.51
N ARG A 10 -22.82 4.00 -12.64
CA ARG A 10 -23.24 3.44 -11.34
C ARG A 10 -24.01 2.11 -11.46
N PRO A 11 -25.04 1.95 -12.31
CA PRO A 11 -25.77 0.68 -12.46
C PRO A 11 -24.86 -0.47 -12.91
N ILE A 12 -23.92 -0.18 -13.82
CA ILE A 12 -22.98 -1.19 -14.34
C ILE A 12 -22.07 -1.69 -13.21
N VAL A 13 -21.45 -0.78 -12.45
CA VAL A 13 -20.57 -1.16 -11.34
C VAL A 13 -21.36 -1.89 -10.24
N THR A 14 -22.56 -1.41 -9.89
CA THR A 14 -23.43 -2.08 -8.91
C THR A 14 -23.81 -3.50 -9.39
N GLY A 15 -24.08 -3.69 -10.68
CA GLY A 15 -24.38 -4.99 -11.26
C GLY A 15 -23.20 -5.97 -11.26
N GLN A 16 -21.97 -5.49 -11.08
CA GLN A 16 -20.78 -6.35 -11.01
C GLN A 16 -20.49 -6.91 -9.60
N ARG A 17 -21.32 -6.64 -8.58
CA ARG A 17 -21.02 -7.00 -7.17
C ARG A 17 -20.58 -8.46 -7.01
N ASP A 18 -21.31 -9.40 -7.57
CA ASP A 18 -21.00 -10.83 -7.43
C ASP A 18 -19.70 -11.20 -8.13
N ARG A 19 -19.43 -10.58 -9.27
CA ARG A 19 -18.17 -10.77 -10.00
C ARG A 19 -17.00 -10.17 -9.21
N ILE A 20 -17.15 -8.96 -8.68
CA ILE A 20 -16.14 -8.31 -7.82
C ILE A 20 -15.85 -9.20 -6.62
N PHE A 21 -16.88 -9.77 -5.98
CA PHE A 21 -16.69 -10.71 -4.88
C PHE A 21 -15.92 -11.96 -5.29
N THR A 22 -16.26 -12.53 -6.45
CA THR A 22 -15.60 -13.74 -6.98
C THR A 22 -14.13 -13.45 -7.30
N ASP A 23 -13.83 -12.39 -8.04
CA ASP A 23 -12.47 -11.99 -8.37
C ASP A 23 -11.64 -11.74 -7.11
N LEU A 24 -12.20 -11.02 -6.12
CA LEU A 24 -11.52 -10.74 -4.85
C LEU A 24 -11.30 -12.02 -4.05
N LYS A 25 -12.27 -12.93 -4.02
CA LYS A 25 -12.14 -14.23 -3.36
C LYS A 25 -11.02 -15.07 -3.97
N GLU A 26 -10.92 -15.10 -5.29
CA GLU A 26 -9.88 -15.85 -5.97
C GLU A 26 -8.49 -15.26 -5.67
N ILE A 27 -8.29 -13.95 -5.90
CA ILE A 27 -6.97 -13.36 -5.72
C ILE A 27 -6.53 -13.36 -4.25
N THR A 28 -7.45 -13.18 -3.29
CA THR A 28 -7.10 -13.20 -1.86
C THR A 28 -6.83 -14.61 -1.34
N SER A 29 -7.23 -15.67 -2.06
CA SER A 29 -6.90 -17.04 -1.66
C SER A 29 -5.41 -17.38 -1.79
N PHE A 30 -4.67 -16.66 -2.64
CA PHE A 30 -3.23 -16.83 -2.76
C PHE A 30 -2.50 -16.12 -1.62
N ASN A 31 -1.71 -16.86 -0.85
CA ASN A 31 -0.82 -16.30 0.17
C ASN A 31 0.45 -15.73 -0.49
N SER A 32 0.30 -14.63 -1.22
CA SER A 32 1.35 -14.04 -2.05
C SER A 32 2.32 -13.16 -1.26
N VAL A 33 2.79 -13.65 -0.12
CA VAL A 33 3.85 -12.99 0.65
C VAL A 33 5.18 -13.14 -0.09
N GLN A 34 5.77 -12.02 -0.48
CA GLN A 34 7.05 -12.00 -1.17
C GLN A 34 8.22 -12.26 -0.19
N GLY A 35 9.29 -12.92 -0.65
CA GLY A 35 10.50 -13.16 0.13
C GLY A 35 10.42 -14.35 1.09
N VAL A 36 9.33 -15.11 1.10
CA VAL A 36 9.17 -16.34 1.89
C VAL A 36 9.32 -17.56 0.99
N PRO A 37 10.37 -18.39 1.15
CA PRO A 37 10.66 -19.50 0.23
C PRO A 37 9.49 -20.50 0.06
N GLU A 38 8.75 -20.76 1.12
CA GLU A 38 7.62 -21.70 1.14
C GLU A 38 6.40 -21.17 0.40
N LEU A 39 6.36 -19.87 0.08
CA LEU A 39 5.22 -19.20 -0.54
C LEU A 39 5.49 -18.74 -1.98
N VAL A 40 6.61 -19.12 -2.57
CA VAL A 40 6.99 -18.74 -3.95
C VAL A 40 5.93 -19.19 -4.96
N GLU A 41 5.35 -20.37 -4.80
CA GLU A 41 4.31 -20.88 -5.70
C GLU A 41 3.01 -20.07 -5.55
N GLU A 42 2.63 -19.71 -4.33
CA GLU A 42 1.45 -18.89 -4.05
C GLU A 42 1.59 -17.49 -4.65
N HIS A 43 2.79 -16.91 -4.53
CA HIS A 43 3.12 -15.63 -5.14
C HIS A 43 3.05 -15.73 -6.68
N ALA A 44 3.59 -16.80 -7.28
CA ALA A 44 3.52 -17.03 -8.72
C ALA A 44 2.09 -17.25 -9.22
N HIS A 45 1.23 -17.91 -8.44
CA HIS A 45 -0.20 -18.06 -8.75
C HIS A 45 -0.91 -16.70 -8.77
N ALA A 46 -0.64 -15.85 -7.79
CA ALA A 46 -1.17 -14.47 -7.76
C ALA A 46 -0.70 -13.66 -8.98
N ALA A 47 0.59 -13.75 -9.33
CA ALA A 47 1.17 -13.11 -10.51
C ALA A 47 0.48 -13.57 -11.82
N ALA A 48 0.29 -14.86 -11.98
CA ALA A 48 -0.40 -15.42 -13.15
C ALA A 48 -1.87 -14.97 -13.22
N TRP A 49 -2.55 -14.94 -12.07
CA TRP A 49 -3.93 -14.50 -11.99
C TRP A 49 -4.09 -13.03 -12.40
N VAL A 50 -3.27 -12.12 -11.86
CA VAL A 50 -3.39 -10.69 -12.19
C VAL A 50 -3.08 -10.42 -13.65
N LYS A 51 -2.10 -11.11 -14.23
CA LYS A 51 -1.78 -11.04 -15.66
C LYS A 51 -3.00 -11.41 -16.51
N ALA A 52 -3.55 -12.60 -16.29
CA ALA A 52 -4.72 -13.08 -17.02
C ALA A 52 -5.95 -12.18 -16.83
N ALA A 53 -6.16 -11.65 -15.63
CA ALA A 53 -7.28 -10.77 -15.32
C ALA A 53 -7.22 -9.46 -16.13
N PHE A 54 -6.06 -8.82 -16.24
CA PHE A 54 -5.91 -7.59 -17.03
C PHE A 54 -5.93 -7.87 -18.54
N GLU A 55 -5.44 -9.01 -19.01
CA GLU A 55 -5.64 -9.46 -20.39
C GLU A 55 -7.12 -9.64 -20.72
N SER A 56 -7.91 -10.18 -19.77
CA SER A 56 -9.37 -10.42 -19.97
C SER A 56 -10.19 -9.14 -20.15
N VAL A 57 -9.67 -7.99 -19.75
CA VAL A 57 -10.33 -6.69 -19.97
C VAL A 57 -9.79 -5.95 -21.20
N GLY A 58 -9.01 -6.64 -22.05
CA GLY A 58 -8.55 -6.13 -23.35
C GLY A 58 -7.26 -5.31 -23.30
N LEU A 59 -6.46 -5.44 -22.25
CA LEU A 59 -5.13 -4.84 -22.19
C LEU A 59 -4.07 -5.84 -22.68
N THR A 60 -3.01 -5.32 -23.30
CA THR A 60 -1.79 -6.08 -23.58
C THR A 60 -0.90 -6.03 -22.35
N VAL A 61 -0.55 -7.20 -21.79
CA VAL A 61 0.29 -7.30 -20.59
C VAL A 61 1.71 -7.68 -20.98
N THR A 62 2.66 -6.83 -20.60
CA THR A 62 4.10 -7.09 -20.74
C THR A 62 4.68 -7.38 -19.37
N THR A 63 5.45 -8.46 -19.26
CA THR A 63 6.18 -8.83 -18.05
C THR A 63 7.57 -8.21 -18.06
N TYR A 64 7.99 -7.68 -16.93
CA TYR A 64 9.33 -7.16 -16.69
C TYR A 64 9.96 -7.89 -15.51
N GLN A 65 11.29 -8.03 -15.55
CA GLN A 65 12.06 -8.73 -14.50
C GLN A 65 11.53 -10.15 -14.24
N GLU A 66 11.30 -10.90 -15.33
CA GLU A 66 10.79 -12.28 -15.29
C GLU A 66 11.67 -13.22 -14.46
N ASP A 67 12.97 -12.95 -14.37
CA ASP A 67 13.95 -13.75 -13.63
C ASP A 67 13.98 -13.43 -12.12
N THR A 68 13.12 -12.52 -11.65
CA THR A 68 13.00 -12.20 -10.23
C THR A 68 11.84 -12.97 -9.57
N PRO A 69 11.87 -13.18 -8.26
CA PRO A 69 10.76 -13.79 -7.54
C PRO A 69 9.47 -12.98 -7.57
N ALA A 70 9.54 -11.69 -7.93
CA ALA A 70 8.42 -10.75 -7.93
C ALA A 70 8.33 -9.99 -9.25
N PRO A 71 7.90 -10.64 -10.36
CA PRO A 71 7.80 -9.99 -11.65
C PRO A 71 6.85 -8.80 -11.63
N LEU A 72 7.22 -7.77 -12.39
CA LEU A 72 6.41 -6.59 -12.63
C LEU A 72 5.62 -6.74 -13.93
N PHE A 73 4.40 -6.21 -13.96
CA PHE A 73 3.61 -6.17 -15.18
C PHE A 73 3.21 -4.74 -15.52
N ILE A 74 3.23 -4.43 -16.81
CA ILE A 74 2.58 -3.24 -17.36
C ILE A 74 1.52 -3.72 -18.34
N ALA A 75 0.26 -3.58 -17.93
CA ALA A 75 -0.89 -3.82 -18.79
C ALA A 75 -1.24 -2.51 -19.51
N SER A 76 -1.37 -2.51 -20.83
CA SER A 76 -1.56 -1.27 -21.56
C SER A 76 -2.49 -1.37 -22.77
N LYS A 77 -3.06 -0.22 -23.10
CA LYS A 77 -3.79 0.08 -24.33
C LYS A 77 -3.39 1.50 -24.76
N PRO A 78 -2.97 1.70 -26.02
CA PRO A 78 -2.58 3.02 -26.48
C PRO A 78 -3.77 3.99 -26.55
N ALA A 79 -3.47 5.28 -26.39
CA ALA A 79 -4.43 6.35 -26.64
C ALA A 79 -4.80 6.43 -28.13
N LYS A 80 -5.98 6.94 -28.43
CA LYS A 80 -6.38 7.29 -29.79
C LYS A 80 -6.16 8.79 -30.03
N GLY A 81 -5.43 9.12 -31.09
CA GLY A 81 -5.07 10.51 -31.39
C GLY A 81 -4.31 11.15 -30.23
N ASP A 82 -4.70 12.37 -29.87
CA ASP A 82 -4.07 13.16 -28.81
C ASP A 82 -4.73 12.97 -27.43
N ALA A 83 -5.50 11.90 -27.24
CA ALA A 83 -6.15 11.64 -25.95
C ALA A 83 -5.09 11.34 -24.86
N PRO A 84 -5.28 11.82 -23.62
CA PRO A 84 -4.33 11.61 -22.54
C PRO A 84 -4.24 10.15 -22.12
N THR A 85 -3.11 9.80 -21.50
CA THR A 85 -2.85 8.48 -20.92
C THR A 85 -3.02 8.54 -19.40
N VAL A 86 -3.74 7.57 -18.86
CA VAL A 86 -3.89 7.35 -17.42
C VAL A 86 -3.10 6.12 -17.02
N LEU A 87 -2.26 6.25 -15.99
CA LEU A 87 -1.58 5.15 -15.35
C LEU A 87 -2.27 4.85 -14.01
N LEU A 88 -2.70 3.61 -13.85
CA LEU A 88 -3.24 3.05 -12.62
C LEU A 88 -2.14 2.22 -11.94
N TYR A 89 -2.13 2.19 -10.61
CA TYR A 89 -1.20 1.40 -9.83
C TYR A 89 -1.93 0.42 -8.92
N CYS A 90 -1.36 -0.78 -8.79
CA CYS A 90 -1.74 -1.75 -7.77
C CYS A 90 -0.58 -2.73 -7.54
N HIS A 91 -0.58 -3.42 -6.39
CA HIS A 91 0.32 -4.53 -6.11
C HIS A 91 -0.46 -5.82 -5.78
N TYR A 92 0.18 -6.98 -5.95
CA TYR A 92 -0.45 -8.28 -5.71
C TYR A 92 0.21 -9.08 -4.59
N ASP A 93 1.32 -8.62 -4.06
CA ASP A 93 1.90 -9.17 -2.85
C ASP A 93 1.17 -8.69 -1.60
N VAL A 94 1.42 -9.34 -0.48
CA VAL A 94 0.81 -9.04 0.81
C VAL A 94 1.80 -9.29 1.94
N VAL A 95 1.62 -8.64 3.09
CA VAL A 95 2.35 -8.98 4.31
C VAL A 95 1.85 -10.28 4.92
N LEU A 96 2.66 -10.89 5.78
CA LEU A 96 2.27 -12.06 6.57
C LEU A 96 0.93 -11.82 7.30
N ALA A 97 0.12 -12.86 7.41
CA ALA A 97 -1.15 -12.79 8.16
C ALA A 97 -0.94 -12.51 9.66
N GLY A 98 0.25 -12.82 10.18
CA GLY A 98 0.55 -12.70 11.61
C GLY A 98 -0.08 -13.80 12.45
N ASP A 99 -0.43 -13.45 13.69
CA ASP A 99 -1.01 -14.41 14.64
C ASP A 99 -2.42 -14.84 14.23
N PRO A 100 -2.68 -16.13 13.93
CA PRO A 100 -4.00 -16.62 13.52
C PRO A 100 -5.11 -16.37 14.56
N SER A 101 -4.77 -16.29 15.85
CA SER A 101 -5.76 -16.05 16.91
C SER A 101 -6.38 -14.64 16.87
N LYS A 102 -5.79 -13.73 16.10
CA LYS A 102 -6.29 -12.36 15.90
C LYS A 102 -7.26 -12.23 14.72
N TRP A 103 -7.53 -13.33 14.03
CA TRP A 103 -8.45 -13.35 12.90
C TRP A 103 -9.75 -14.06 13.29
N ASP A 104 -10.89 -13.43 12.95
CA ASP A 104 -12.22 -14.04 13.12
C ASP A 104 -12.56 -15.10 12.06
N SER A 105 -11.77 -15.18 10.99
CA SER A 105 -11.88 -16.17 9.92
C SER A 105 -10.48 -16.40 9.32
N ASP A 106 -10.31 -17.47 8.55
CA ASP A 106 -9.07 -17.72 7.82
C ASP A 106 -8.66 -16.49 6.98
N PRO A 107 -7.43 -15.95 7.15
CA PRO A 107 -6.98 -14.73 6.45
C PRO A 107 -6.96 -14.84 4.93
N PHE A 108 -6.87 -16.04 4.37
CA PHE A 108 -6.85 -16.27 2.92
C PHE A 108 -8.18 -16.83 2.39
N THR A 109 -9.24 -16.76 3.18
CA THR A 109 -10.62 -17.10 2.79
C THR A 109 -11.51 -15.87 2.90
N LEU A 110 -11.82 -15.23 1.76
CA LEU A 110 -12.67 -14.03 1.74
C LEU A 110 -14.01 -14.31 2.40
N THR A 111 -14.31 -13.61 3.48
CA THR A 111 -15.51 -13.80 4.31
C THR A 111 -16.32 -12.52 4.37
N GLU A 112 -17.62 -12.60 4.09
CA GLU A 112 -18.54 -11.48 4.27
C GLU A 112 -19.11 -11.49 5.71
N ARG A 113 -18.99 -10.37 6.42
CA ARG A 113 -19.55 -10.13 7.74
C ARG A 113 -20.10 -8.70 7.82
N ASN A 114 -21.33 -8.54 8.24
CA ASN A 114 -21.96 -7.22 8.42
C ASN A 114 -21.84 -6.29 7.19
N GLY A 115 -21.98 -6.85 5.99
CA GLY A 115 -21.89 -6.11 4.74
C GLY A 115 -20.47 -5.68 4.32
N ARG A 116 -19.44 -6.20 5.00
CA ARG A 116 -18.01 -5.97 4.67
C ARG A 116 -17.33 -7.29 4.34
N TRP A 117 -16.28 -7.22 3.54
CA TRP A 117 -15.47 -8.36 3.12
C TRP A 117 -14.10 -8.33 3.79
N TYR A 118 -13.71 -9.46 4.36
CA TYR A 118 -12.51 -9.60 5.16
C TYR A 118 -11.62 -10.71 4.61
N ALA A 119 -10.39 -10.37 4.27
CA ALA A 119 -9.28 -11.29 3.99
C ALA A 119 -7.97 -10.50 4.02
N ARG A 120 -6.83 -11.16 4.11
CA ARG A 120 -5.52 -10.55 3.87
C ARG A 120 -5.44 -10.07 2.41
N GLY A 121 -5.05 -8.80 2.20
CA GLY A 121 -5.01 -8.19 0.87
C GLY A 121 -6.37 -7.67 0.35
N ALA A 122 -7.49 -7.89 1.05
CA ALA A 122 -8.79 -7.41 0.59
C ALA A 122 -8.90 -5.88 0.50
N ALA A 123 -8.13 -5.16 1.31
CA ALA A 123 -8.00 -3.71 1.25
C ALA A 123 -6.65 -3.30 0.65
N ASP A 124 -5.58 -3.91 1.08
CA ASP A 124 -4.20 -3.60 0.77
C ASP A 124 -3.50 -4.84 0.18
N CYS A 125 -3.30 -4.92 -1.15
CA CYS A 125 -3.83 -4.00 -2.20
C CYS A 125 -4.62 -4.76 -3.28
N LYS A 126 -4.93 -6.08 -3.07
CA LYS A 126 -5.68 -6.92 -4.04
C LYS A 126 -7.09 -6.38 -4.30
N GLY A 127 -7.69 -5.68 -3.32
CA GLY A 127 -8.94 -4.95 -3.50
C GLY A 127 -8.84 -3.90 -4.61
N ASN A 128 -7.70 -3.21 -4.72
CA ASN A 128 -7.47 -2.21 -5.76
C ASN A 128 -7.27 -2.85 -7.14
N VAL A 129 -6.64 -4.03 -7.21
CA VAL A 129 -6.59 -4.82 -8.44
C VAL A 129 -8.00 -5.06 -8.97
N VAL A 130 -8.89 -5.55 -8.12
CA VAL A 130 -10.29 -5.86 -8.49
C VAL A 130 -11.10 -4.60 -8.79
N MET A 131 -10.85 -3.51 -8.08
CA MET A 131 -11.46 -2.20 -8.34
C MET A 131 -11.08 -1.68 -9.73
N HIS A 132 -9.81 -1.75 -10.12
CA HIS A 132 -9.36 -1.37 -11.46
C HIS A 132 -9.99 -2.25 -12.54
N LEU A 133 -10.06 -3.56 -12.33
CA LEU A 133 -10.74 -4.48 -13.26
C LEU A 133 -12.23 -4.13 -13.42
N ALA A 134 -12.93 -3.86 -12.33
CA ALA A 134 -14.35 -3.47 -12.38
C ALA A 134 -14.56 -2.16 -13.13
N ALA A 135 -13.68 -1.17 -12.91
CA ALA A 135 -13.73 0.10 -13.62
C ALA A 135 -13.47 -0.07 -15.13
N LEU A 136 -12.46 -0.86 -15.51
CA LEU A 136 -12.14 -1.13 -16.91
C LEU A 136 -13.28 -1.90 -17.63
N ARG A 137 -13.92 -2.85 -16.94
CA ARG A 137 -15.12 -3.54 -17.47
C ARG A 137 -16.26 -2.57 -17.70
N ALA A 138 -16.52 -1.67 -16.75
CA ALA A 138 -17.57 -0.66 -16.91
C ALA A 138 -17.28 0.27 -18.08
N VAL A 139 -16.04 0.70 -18.27
CA VAL A 139 -15.61 1.49 -19.43
C VAL A 139 -15.86 0.71 -20.73
N ASN A 140 -15.49 -0.56 -20.79
CA ASN A 140 -15.69 -1.39 -21.98
C ASN A 140 -17.19 -1.59 -22.32
N GLU A 141 -18.04 -1.80 -21.30
CA GLU A 141 -19.50 -1.94 -21.47
C GLU A 141 -20.13 -0.65 -22.00
N LEU A 142 -19.56 0.51 -21.69
CA LEU A 142 -19.98 1.82 -22.21
C LEU A 142 -19.43 2.14 -23.60
N GLY A 143 -18.79 1.17 -24.28
CA GLY A 143 -18.22 1.35 -25.62
C GLY A 143 -16.73 1.68 -25.64
N GLY A 144 -16.06 1.62 -24.50
CA GLY A 144 -14.63 1.88 -24.38
C GLY A 144 -14.28 3.34 -24.15
N THR A 145 -13.01 3.64 -24.35
CA THR A 145 -12.45 5.01 -24.19
C THR A 145 -11.36 5.24 -25.21
N ASP A 146 -11.15 6.52 -25.59
CA ASP A 146 -10.02 6.96 -26.40
C ASP A 146 -8.77 7.21 -25.58
N LEU A 147 -8.89 7.24 -24.24
CA LEU A 147 -7.74 7.37 -23.34
C LEU A 147 -6.74 6.24 -23.54
N GLY A 148 -5.46 6.57 -23.46
CA GLY A 148 -4.42 5.59 -23.19
C GLY A 148 -4.58 5.07 -21.77
N ILE A 149 -4.48 3.75 -21.60
CA ILE A 149 -4.54 3.11 -20.28
C ILE A 149 -3.24 2.39 -20.05
N LYS A 150 -2.64 2.61 -18.91
CA LYS A 150 -1.56 1.79 -18.34
C LYS A 150 -1.97 1.33 -16.97
N VAL A 151 -1.65 0.09 -16.60
CA VAL A 151 -1.74 -0.41 -15.23
C VAL A 151 -0.37 -0.96 -14.87
N LEU A 152 0.25 -0.35 -13.88
CA LEU A 152 1.47 -0.86 -13.26
C LEU A 152 1.05 -1.82 -12.14
N ILE A 153 1.58 -3.02 -12.19
CA ILE A 153 1.22 -4.10 -11.27
C ILE A 153 2.52 -4.62 -10.65
N GLU A 154 2.68 -4.40 -9.36
CA GLU A 154 3.89 -4.72 -8.61
C GLU A 154 3.72 -5.98 -7.77
N GLY A 155 4.82 -6.72 -7.56
CA GLY A 155 4.81 -7.97 -6.79
C GLY A 155 5.69 -7.95 -5.54
N SER A 156 6.25 -6.80 -5.15
CA SER A 156 7.17 -6.65 -4.02
C SER A 156 7.03 -5.32 -3.27
N GLU A 157 5.87 -4.68 -3.33
CA GLU A 157 5.62 -3.39 -2.67
C GLU A 157 5.87 -3.51 -1.17
N GLU A 158 5.32 -4.53 -0.53
CA GLU A 158 5.40 -4.80 0.90
C GLU A 158 6.84 -5.14 1.38
N GLN A 159 7.77 -5.33 0.45
CA GLN A 159 9.20 -5.51 0.70
C GLN A 159 10.03 -4.28 0.27
N GLY A 160 9.36 -3.17 -0.04
CA GLY A 160 9.98 -1.89 -0.37
C GLY A 160 10.25 -1.65 -1.86
N GLY A 161 9.71 -2.48 -2.78
CA GLY A 161 9.64 -2.22 -4.20
C GLY A 161 10.99 -1.97 -4.89
N ALA A 162 12.02 -2.74 -4.53
CA ALA A 162 13.35 -2.58 -5.12
C ALA A 162 13.33 -2.79 -6.63
N GLU A 163 12.60 -3.80 -7.08
CA GLU A 163 12.44 -4.14 -8.50
C GLU A 163 11.79 -3.01 -9.29
N LEU A 164 10.76 -2.39 -8.75
CA LEU A 164 10.12 -1.23 -9.36
C LEU A 164 11.07 -0.03 -9.42
N SER A 165 11.78 0.23 -8.34
CA SER A 165 12.75 1.33 -8.26
C SER A 165 13.86 1.20 -9.30
N GLU A 166 14.36 0.00 -9.54
CA GLU A 166 15.36 -0.29 -10.56
C GLU A 166 14.76 -0.14 -11.97
N LEU A 167 13.55 -0.62 -12.21
CA LEU A 167 12.89 -0.48 -13.51
C LEU A 167 12.60 0.98 -13.85
N ILE A 168 12.16 1.80 -12.89
CA ILE A 168 11.93 3.24 -13.08
C ILE A 168 13.23 3.95 -13.49
N LYS A 169 14.36 3.64 -12.86
CA LYS A 169 15.66 4.22 -13.21
C LYS A 169 16.12 3.81 -14.62
N ALA A 170 15.92 2.52 -14.96
CA ALA A 170 16.38 1.96 -16.22
C ALA A 170 15.48 2.33 -17.40
N ARG A 171 14.18 2.44 -17.20
CA ARG A 171 13.17 2.57 -18.25
C ARG A 171 12.05 3.56 -17.86
N PRO A 172 12.36 4.83 -17.55
CA PRO A 172 11.38 5.82 -17.09
C PRO A 172 10.23 6.07 -18.10
N GLU A 173 10.47 5.86 -19.39
CA GLU A 173 9.47 6.03 -20.45
C GLU A 173 8.27 5.05 -20.33
N LEU A 174 8.44 3.91 -19.66
CA LEU A 174 7.37 2.97 -19.44
C LEU A 174 6.28 3.56 -18.55
N PHE A 175 6.65 4.46 -17.65
CA PHE A 175 5.79 5.08 -16.65
C PHE A 175 5.21 6.42 -17.08
N ALA A 176 5.60 6.92 -18.28
CA ALA A 176 5.08 8.17 -18.78
C ALA A 176 3.55 8.12 -18.94
N ALA A 177 2.86 9.06 -18.30
CA ALA A 177 1.41 9.24 -18.34
C ALA A 177 1.07 10.70 -18.00
N ASP A 178 -0.11 11.15 -18.44
CA ASP A 178 -0.60 12.50 -18.12
C ASP A 178 -1.23 12.55 -16.72
N ILE A 179 -1.80 11.42 -16.28
CA ILE A 179 -2.44 11.26 -14.97
C ILE A 179 -1.96 9.94 -14.37
N ILE A 180 -1.53 9.98 -13.11
CA ILE A 180 -1.21 8.79 -12.32
C ILE A 180 -2.22 8.70 -11.17
N LEU A 181 -2.89 7.55 -11.07
CA LEU A 181 -3.80 7.23 -9.97
C LEU A 181 -3.23 6.06 -9.16
N ILE A 182 -2.72 6.38 -7.99
CA ILE A 182 -2.32 5.41 -6.97
C ILE A 182 -3.50 5.32 -5.99
N ALA A 183 -4.21 4.21 -6.00
CA ALA A 183 -5.41 4.02 -5.17
C ALA A 183 -5.10 3.25 -3.87
N ASP A 184 -3.81 3.07 -3.58
CA ASP A 184 -3.30 2.32 -2.45
C ASP A 184 -3.34 3.13 -1.16
N THR A 185 -4.51 3.65 -0.85
CA THR A 185 -4.82 4.42 0.35
C THR A 185 -6.25 4.14 0.78
N GLY A 186 -6.51 4.21 2.09
CA GLY A 186 -7.85 4.08 2.64
C GLY A 186 -8.74 5.30 2.34
N ASN A 187 -10.05 5.09 2.34
CA ASN A 187 -11.02 6.17 2.45
C ASN A 187 -11.10 6.69 3.90
N ALA A 188 -11.60 7.91 4.10
CA ALA A 188 -11.82 8.47 5.45
C ALA A 188 -12.77 7.60 6.27
N ALA A 189 -13.82 7.07 5.64
CA ALA A 189 -14.71 6.08 6.24
C ALA A 189 -15.35 5.19 5.16
N VAL A 190 -15.94 4.07 5.59
CA VAL A 190 -16.69 3.19 4.68
C VAL A 190 -17.88 3.93 4.09
N GLY A 191 -17.96 3.95 2.76
CA GLY A 191 -19.02 4.67 2.04
C GLY A 191 -18.73 6.15 1.78
N GLU A 192 -17.57 6.67 2.21
CA GLU A 192 -17.11 8.04 1.98
C GLU A 192 -15.93 8.05 1.02
N PRO A 193 -16.16 8.09 -0.32
CA PRO A 193 -15.08 8.14 -1.29
C PRO A 193 -14.14 9.31 -1.01
N THR A 194 -12.87 9.02 -0.78
CA THR A 194 -11.87 10.01 -0.41
C THR A 194 -10.76 10.05 -1.46
N LEU A 195 -10.37 11.24 -1.89
CA LEU A 195 -9.20 11.45 -2.73
C LEU A 195 -8.06 11.99 -1.87
N THR A 196 -7.02 11.18 -1.68
CA THR A 196 -5.79 11.60 -1.00
C THR A 196 -4.97 12.46 -1.94
N THR A 197 -4.75 13.73 -1.58
CA THR A 197 -4.05 14.72 -2.43
C THR A 197 -2.65 15.06 -1.91
N SER A 198 -2.30 14.62 -0.70
CA SER A 198 -0.99 14.81 -0.10
C SER A 198 -0.68 13.69 0.89
N LEU A 199 0.60 13.39 1.03
CA LEU A 199 1.12 12.40 1.97
C LEU A 199 2.16 13.08 2.87
N ARG A 200 2.33 12.57 4.09
CA ARG A 200 3.47 12.94 4.91
C ARG A 200 4.74 12.35 4.32
N GLY A 201 5.85 13.08 4.45
CA GLY A 201 7.17 12.55 4.12
C GLY A 201 7.63 11.50 5.15
N GLY A 202 8.55 10.64 4.72
CA GLY A 202 9.23 9.67 5.57
C GLY A 202 10.68 9.49 5.13
N ALA A 203 11.54 9.15 6.08
CA ALA A 203 12.93 8.79 5.80
C ALA A 203 13.38 7.71 6.77
N GLN A 204 14.25 6.83 6.30
CA GLN A 204 14.97 5.88 7.13
C GLN A 204 16.37 6.40 7.40
N ILE A 205 16.79 6.36 8.67
CA ILE A 205 18.15 6.67 9.10
C ILE A 205 18.69 5.51 9.93
N THR A 206 19.97 5.23 9.76
CA THR A 206 20.70 4.29 10.63
C THR A 206 21.50 5.10 11.63
N VAL A 207 21.31 4.83 12.91
CA VAL A 207 22.08 5.46 13.99
C VAL A 207 22.97 4.40 14.62
N GLN A 208 24.29 4.64 14.59
CA GLN A 208 25.29 3.77 15.19
C GLN A 208 26.04 4.53 16.28
N VAL A 209 26.24 3.87 17.42
CA VAL A 209 27.02 4.40 18.54
C VAL A 209 28.07 3.38 18.95
N ASP A 210 29.34 3.75 18.84
CA ASP A 210 30.48 2.95 19.26
C ASP A 210 31.17 3.64 20.42
N THR A 211 31.34 2.94 21.55
CA THR A 211 31.96 3.47 22.77
C THR A 211 33.25 2.77 23.16
N LEU A 212 33.50 1.57 22.63
CA LEU A 212 34.68 0.76 22.91
C LEU A 212 35.24 0.18 21.63
N GLN A 213 36.55 -0.06 21.57
CA GLN A 213 37.18 -0.72 20.41
C GLN A 213 36.82 -2.19 20.29
N ASN A 214 36.58 -2.87 21.42
CA ASN A 214 36.20 -4.29 21.47
C ASN A 214 35.27 -4.53 22.67
N PRO A 215 34.46 -5.59 22.65
CA PRO A 215 33.68 -6.03 23.80
C PRO A 215 34.59 -6.34 24.99
N VAL A 216 34.17 -5.96 26.18
CA VAL A 216 34.94 -6.20 27.43
C VAL A 216 34.10 -6.99 28.44
N HIS A 217 34.76 -7.65 29.39
CA HIS A 217 34.09 -8.42 30.43
C HIS A 217 33.40 -7.48 31.44
N SER A 218 32.09 -7.63 31.61
CA SER A 218 31.26 -6.77 32.45
C SER A 218 31.67 -6.79 33.93
N GLY A 219 32.12 -7.92 34.45
CA GLY A 219 32.61 -8.03 35.83
C GLY A 219 33.88 -7.25 36.13
N SER A 220 34.69 -6.98 35.09
CA SER A 220 35.96 -6.23 35.24
C SER A 220 35.81 -4.74 34.91
N PHE A 221 34.93 -4.39 33.99
CA PHE A 221 34.84 -3.06 33.42
C PHE A 221 33.43 -2.40 33.57
N GLY A 222 32.46 -3.20 34.02
CA GLY A 222 31.08 -2.71 34.19
C GLY A 222 30.99 -1.54 35.20
N GLY A 223 30.11 -0.62 34.97
CA GLY A 223 29.90 0.58 35.79
C GLY A 223 30.85 1.74 35.47
N ALA A 224 32.01 1.46 34.84
CA ALA A 224 32.99 2.50 34.45
C ALA A 224 33.14 2.61 32.91
N ALA A 225 33.12 1.50 32.19
CA ALA A 225 33.18 1.52 30.73
C ALA A 225 31.89 2.18 30.17
N PRO A 226 32.01 3.09 29.18
CA PRO A 226 30.85 3.71 28.55
C PRO A 226 29.96 2.65 27.85
N ASP A 227 28.67 2.68 28.14
CA ASP A 227 27.67 1.77 27.56
C ASP A 227 27.08 2.37 26.29
N ALA A 228 27.32 1.72 25.14
CA ALA A 228 26.85 2.16 23.85
C ALA A 228 25.31 2.13 23.75
N THR A 229 24.65 1.15 24.39
CA THR A 229 23.20 1.04 24.42
C THR A 229 22.58 2.19 25.19
N ALA A 230 23.14 2.54 26.36
CA ALA A 230 22.68 3.69 27.15
C ALA A 230 22.85 5.01 26.39
N ALA A 231 23.96 5.17 25.66
CA ALA A 231 24.20 6.34 24.82
C ALA A 231 23.22 6.41 23.65
N LEU A 232 22.94 5.29 22.98
CA LEU A 232 21.97 5.22 21.89
C LEU A 232 20.56 5.55 22.37
N ILE A 233 20.12 5.01 23.52
CA ILE A 233 18.80 5.29 24.10
C ILE A 233 18.65 6.80 24.34
N ARG A 234 19.66 7.46 24.95
CA ARG A 234 19.64 8.91 25.19
C ARG A 234 19.57 9.71 23.90
N LEU A 235 20.30 9.29 22.89
CA LEU A 235 20.30 9.96 21.58
C LEU A 235 18.91 9.86 20.92
N ILE A 236 18.31 8.69 20.90
CA ILE A 236 16.96 8.50 20.33
C ILE A 236 15.90 9.25 21.14
N ASP A 237 15.97 9.22 22.46
CA ASP A 237 15.07 9.92 23.35
C ASP A 237 15.11 11.45 23.10
N SER A 238 16.29 12.00 22.80
CA SER A 238 16.46 13.42 22.50
C SER A 238 15.80 13.90 21.19
N PHE A 239 15.34 12.99 20.33
CA PHE A 239 14.66 13.36 19.09
C PHE A 239 13.24 13.89 19.29
N ARG A 240 12.67 13.68 20.48
CA ARG A 240 11.33 14.15 20.87
C ARG A 240 11.32 14.65 22.30
N ASP A 241 10.42 15.60 22.58
CA ASP A 241 10.13 15.99 23.96
C ASP A 241 9.12 15.04 24.63
N GLU A 242 8.79 15.29 25.88
CA GLU A 242 7.83 14.52 26.68
C GLU A 242 6.40 14.50 26.11
N HIS A 243 6.07 15.43 25.19
CA HIS A 243 4.80 15.51 24.48
C HIS A 243 4.87 14.90 23.08
N GLY A 244 6.02 14.30 22.70
CA GLY A 244 6.24 13.68 21.40
C GLY A 244 6.54 14.65 20.26
N ARG A 245 6.80 15.94 20.55
CA ARG A 245 7.19 16.94 19.56
C ARG A 245 8.64 16.71 19.13
N VAL A 246 8.88 16.78 17.82
CA VAL A 246 10.22 16.60 17.26
C VAL A 246 11.17 17.70 17.76
N GLN A 247 12.36 17.30 18.21
CA GLN A 247 13.43 18.14 18.74
C GLN A 247 14.71 18.04 17.91
N ILE A 248 14.58 17.95 16.59
CA ILE A 248 15.71 17.81 15.66
C ILE A 248 15.97 19.16 15.00
N ASP A 249 17.20 19.68 15.15
CA ASP A 249 17.62 20.94 14.54
C ASP A 249 17.44 20.92 13.03
N GLY A 250 16.84 21.97 12.48
CA GLY A 250 16.60 22.15 11.06
C GLY A 250 15.34 21.45 10.52
N VAL A 251 14.60 20.73 11.36
CA VAL A 251 13.27 20.23 11.02
C VAL A 251 12.22 21.26 11.39
N ASP A 252 11.41 21.68 10.42
CA ASP A 252 10.28 22.59 10.68
C ASP A 252 9.16 21.81 11.39
N VAL A 253 8.96 22.12 12.67
CA VAL A 253 7.97 21.48 13.55
C VAL A 253 6.69 22.29 13.70
N ASP A 254 6.64 23.50 13.15
CA ASP A 254 5.51 24.42 13.26
C ASP A 254 4.48 24.26 12.13
N GLN A 255 4.70 23.31 11.24
CA GLN A 255 3.75 23.00 10.16
C GLN A 255 2.43 22.50 10.73
N LYS A 256 1.35 23.15 10.29
CA LYS A 256 -0.02 22.75 10.65
C LYS A 256 -0.68 22.04 9.50
N TRP A 257 -1.31 20.91 9.79
CA TRP A 257 -2.16 20.25 8.85
C TRP A 257 -3.38 21.11 8.48
N SER A 258 -3.53 21.43 7.20
CA SER A 258 -4.64 22.24 6.68
C SER A 258 -5.82 21.42 6.12
N GLY A 259 -5.70 20.09 6.14
CA GLY A 259 -6.75 19.18 5.68
C GLY A 259 -7.83 18.92 6.72
N ALA A 260 -8.64 17.89 6.47
CA ALA A 260 -9.69 17.48 7.38
C ALA A 260 -9.12 17.10 8.75
N GLN A 261 -9.75 17.61 9.81
CA GLN A 261 -9.39 17.27 11.18
C GLN A 261 -9.90 15.86 11.51
N TYR A 262 -9.07 15.05 12.15
CA TYR A 262 -9.50 13.78 12.70
C TYR A 262 -9.94 14.02 14.15
N ASP A 263 -11.19 13.69 14.46
CA ASP A 263 -11.69 13.80 15.83
C ASP A 263 -10.88 12.90 16.78
N PRO A 264 -10.35 13.42 17.91
CA PRO A 264 -9.47 12.66 18.80
C PRO A 264 -10.09 11.38 19.37
N GLU A 265 -11.40 11.37 19.67
CA GLU A 265 -12.08 10.19 20.18
C GLU A 265 -12.22 9.11 19.09
N THR A 266 -12.57 9.53 17.88
CA THR A 266 -12.62 8.64 16.72
C THR A 266 -11.24 8.10 16.39
N PHE A 267 -10.20 8.94 16.40
CA PHE A 267 -8.81 8.51 16.20
C PHE A 267 -8.38 7.47 17.24
N ARG A 268 -8.66 7.73 18.53
CA ARG A 268 -8.35 6.80 19.63
C ARG A 268 -8.95 5.41 19.38
N LYS A 269 -10.21 5.39 18.98
CA LYS A 269 -10.95 4.15 18.70
C LYS A 269 -10.39 3.43 17.50
N ASP A 270 -10.17 4.13 16.40
CA ASP A 270 -9.74 3.54 15.12
C ASP A 270 -8.27 3.06 15.17
N ALA A 271 -7.42 3.79 15.89
CA ALA A 271 -6.03 3.42 16.14
C ALA A 271 -5.87 2.37 17.26
N GLY A 272 -6.91 2.05 18.00
CA GLY A 272 -6.86 1.10 19.12
C GLY A 272 -5.97 1.58 20.27
N VAL A 273 -5.94 2.88 20.54
CA VAL A 273 -5.15 3.45 21.64
C VAL A 273 -5.72 2.96 22.98
N LEU A 274 -4.88 2.38 23.82
CA LEU A 274 -5.28 1.85 25.12
C LEU A 274 -5.83 2.94 26.05
N ASP A 275 -6.72 2.55 26.95
CA ASP A 275 -7.26 3.46 27.97
C ASP A 275 -6.14 4.03 28.84
N GLY A 276 -6.20 5.33 29.11
CA GLY A 276 -5.20 6.06 29.91
C GLY A 276 -3.90 6.43 29.18
N VAL A 277 -3.72 6.02 27.92
CA VAL A 277 -2.60 6.45 27.09
C VAL A 277 -2.96 7.75 26.35
N GLU A 278 -2.14 8.76 26.41
CA GLU A 278 -2.35 10.04 25.72
C GLU A 278 -2.07 9.91 24.22
N ILE A 279 -2.85 10.62 23.40
CA ILE A 279 -2.56 10.78 21.98
C ILE A 279 -1.49 11.85 21.82
N MET A 280 -0.38 11.51 21.16
CA MET A 280 0.73 12.44 20.96
C MET A 280 0.33 13.62 20.07
N GLY A 281 0.85 14.80 20.40
CA GLY A 281 0.64 16.02 19.59
C GLY A 281 -0.69 16.74 19.82
N THR A 282 -1.53 16.28 20.74
CA THR A 282 -2.85 16.91 21.04
C THR A 282 -2.81 17.98 22.11
N SER A 283 -1.68 18.16 22.81
CA SER A 283 -1.52 19.16 23.85
C SER A 283 -0.92 20.45 23.29
N ALA A 284 -1.76 21.36 22.84
CA ALA A 284 -1.48 22.78 22.80
C ALA A 284 -2.79 23.57 22.81
#